data_efa76524573a63042f996d73512970b6
#
_entry.id   efa76524573a63042f996d73512970b6
#
_cell.length_a   1.000
_cell.length_b   1.000
_cell.length_c   1.000
_cell.angle_alpha   90.00
_cell.angle_beta   90.00
_cell.angle_gamma   90.00
#
_symmetry.space_group_name_H-M   'P 1'
#
loop_
_entity.id
_entity.type
_entity.pdbx_description
1 polymer ?
#
loop_
_entity_poly.entity_id
_entity_poly.type
_entity_poly.pdbx_seq_one_letter_code
_entity_poly.pdbx_strand_id
1 'polypeptide(L)'
;RSGYQDLPAPSEPRVAWTAKLSSPITAPVSADGLVLVAETDHHTLHALLAADGKSIWTFVADGRIDSPPTLSSGRCLFGTRNGFVYCLRASDGAMIWRFRAALQDRRVVAYEQLESAWPVHGSVLVDGDTIYVAAGRSARMDGGIRIHALDVGTGELVRKVDVRMTGGGGANVIRQSVLPDLLSIENDTVWMRGLGVNKKLAPVSDEPHLFAPRGFLDDTWWHRTYWVYGTKVGGGYSHWPDAGNAVPAGRLLVFDGSKYIYGYGRLRYRMGDGHVRANATDDYKLFAEVLAREPQTRQDRRGETKQVAGRREIKWATNLPFVAKSIVLARDGLLV
;
A
#
# COMPACT_ATOMS: atom_id res chain seq x y z
N ARG A 1 -1.71 7.06 5.07
CA ARG A 1 -0.71 5.96 5.31
C ARG A 1 0.73 6.47 5.26
N SER A 2 1.00 7.63 5.79
CA SER A 2 2.34 8.21 5.84
C SER A 2 3.27 7.53 6.86
N GLY A 3 2.72 6.75 7.80
CA GLY A 3 3.46 6.21 8.95
C GLY A 3 3.74 7.25 10.03
N TYR A 4 3.09 8.41 9.96
CA TYR A 4 3.22 9.49 10.94
C TYR A 4 2.11 9.43 11.99
N GLN A 5 2.48 9.74 13.23
CA GLN A 5 1.57 9.90 14.38
C GLN A 5 1.94 11.21 15.13
N ASP A 6 0.97 12.09 15.30
CA ASP A 6 1.17 13.35 16.08
C ASP A 6 1.09 13.09 17.59
N LEU A 7 1.85 12.12 18.04
CA LEU A 7 2.04 11.75 19.44
C LEU A 7 3.53 11.66 19.74
N PRO A 8 3.97 11.92 20.98
CA PRO A 8 5.37 11.74 21.35
C PRO A 8 5.76 10.26 21.31
N ALA A 9 7.01 9.98 20.97
CA ALA A 9 7.56 8.64 21.05
C ALA A 9 7.64 8.19 22.53
N PRO A 10 7.32 6.94 22.87
CA PRO A 10 7.54 6.43 24.23
C PRO A 10 9.03 6.39 24.53
N SER A 11 9.43 6.89 25.70
CA SER A 11 10.84 6.91 26.14
C SER A 11 11.41 5.49 26.34
N GLU A 12 10.58 4.56 26.81
CA GLU A 12 10.94 3.16 27.06
C GLU A 12 9.83 2.22 26.56
N PRO A 13 9.89 1.79 25.28
CA PRO A 13 8.90 0.83 24.78
C PRO A 13 9.06 -0.53 25.51
N ARG A 14 7.95 -1.08 25.96
CA ARG A 14 7.90 -2.40 26.63
C ARG A 14 6.81 -3.28 26.00
N VAL A 15 7.05 -4.58 25.98
CA VAL A 15 6.02 -5.55 25.59
C VAL A 15 4.94 -5.57 26.66
N ALA A 16 3.74 -5.09 26.33
CA ALA A 16 2.60 -5.12 27.25
C ALA A 16 1.93 -6.50 27.29
N TRP A 17 1.78 -7.13 26.14
CA TRP A 17 1.19 -8.46 25.98
C TRP A 17 1.62 -9.12 24.67
N THR A 18 1.35 -10.40 24.52
CA THR A 18 1.54 -11.16 23.27
C THR A 18 0.31 -12.00 23.01
N ALA A 19 -0.10 -12.11 21.74
CA ALA A 19 -1.13 -13.01 21.28
C ALA A 19 -0.55 -13.97 20.25
N LYS A 20 -0.94 -15.25 20.33
CA LYS A 20 -0.52 -16.27 19.36
C LYS A 20 -1.67 -16.56 18.41
N LEU A 21 -1.39 -16.46 17.11
CA LEU A 21 -2.30 -16.83 16.02
C LEU A 21 -1.70 -18.02 15.26
N SER A 22 -2.52 -18.77 14.55
CA SER A 22 -2.17 -20.09 14.01
C SER A 22 -1.79 -20.10 12.54
N SER A 23 -2.03 -19.00 11.81
CA SER A 23 -1.67 -18.88 10.40
C SER A 23 -0.88 -17.60 10.12
N PRO A 24 -0.35 -17.41 8.91
CA PRO A 24 0.19 -16.13 8.50
C PRO A 24 -0.82 -15.00 8.74
N ILE A 25 -0.34 -13.87 9.24
CA ILE A 25 -1.17 -12.73 9.61
C ILE A 25 -0.87 -11.51 8.74
N THR A 26 -1.88 -10.65 8.59
CA THR A 26 -1.67 -9.30 8.06
C THR A 26 -0.94 -8.42 9.07
N ALA A 27 -0.39 -7.30 8.62
CA ALA A 27 0.07 -6.29 9.57
C ALA A 27 -1.10 -5.85 10.48
N PRO A 28 -0.88 -5.70 11.80
CA PRO A 28 -1.92 -5.23 12.71
C PRO A 28 -2.27 -3.77 12.47
N VAL A 29 -3.52 -3.41 12.71
CA VAL A 29 -4.01 -2.03 12.69
C VAL A 29 -4.59 -1.70 14.05
N SER A 30 -4.21 -0.57 14.62
CA SER A 30 -4.70 -0.14 15.93
C SER A 30 -5.36 1.23 15.86
N ALA A 31 -6.57 1.34 16.38
CA ALA A 31 -7.28 2.59 16.63
C ALA A 31 -8.37 2.35 17.68
N ASP A 32 -8.79 3.40 18.36
CA ASP A 32 -9.92 3.42 19.30
C ASP A 32 -9.87 2.30 20.36
N GLY A 33 -8.66 1.97 20.85
CA GLY A 33 -8.45 0.93 21.86
C GLY A 33 -8.52 -0.51 21.34
N LEU A 34 -8.63 -0.70 20.03
CA LEU A 34 -8.65 -1.98 19.34
C LEU A 34 -7.36 -2.26 18.60
N VAL A 35 -6.99 -3.53 18.49
CA VAL A 35 -6.02 -4.05 17.55
C VAL A 35 -6.72 -5.06 16.64
N LEU A 36 -6.74 -4.78 15.34
CA LEU A 36 -7.30 -5.66 14.33
C LEU A 36 -6.18 -6.37 13.55
N VAL A 37 -6.34 -7.66 13.34
CA VAL A 37 -5.40 -8.49 12.57
C VAL A 37 -6.16 -9.62 11.89
N ALA A 38 -5.82 -9.94 10.64
CA ALA A 38 -6.42 -11.07 9.95
C ALA A 38 -5.44 -12.25 9.88
N GLU A 39 -5.93 -13.46 10.15
CA GLU A 39 -5.30 -14.71 9.77
C GLU A 39 -5.67 -15.03 8.33
N THR A 40 -4.70 -14.88 7.42
CA THR A 40 -4.95 -14.89 5.98
C THR A 40 -5.52 -16.21 5.49
N ASP A 41 -4.92 -17.34 5.86
CA ASP A 41 -5.33 -18.67 5.38
C ASP A 41 -6.59 -19.20 6.06
N HIS A 42 -6.91 -18.69 7.24
CA HIS A 42 -8.14 -19.02 7.97
C HIS A 42 -9.29 -18.05 7.68
N HIS A 43 -9.10 -17.06 6.82
CA HIS A 43 -10.11 -16.07 6.46
C HIS A 43 -10.71 -15.32 7.67
N THR A 44 -9.98 -15.27 8.77
CA THR A 44 -10.50 -14.82 10.06
C THR A 44 -9.91 -13.48 10.44
N LEU A 45 -10.78 -12.52 10.71
CA LEU A 45 -10.41 -11.23 11.28
C LEU A 45 -10.63 -11.27 12.79
N HIS A 46 -9.63 -10.88 13.56
CA HIS A 46 -9.64 -10.79 15.01
C HIS A 46 -9.62 -9.33 15.46
N ALA A 47 -10.42 -9.02 16.45
CA ALA A 47 -10.35 -7.78 17.21
C ALA A 47 -9.93 -8.07 18.65
N LEU A 48 -8.84 -7.44 19.06
CA LEU A 48 -8.25 -7.58 20.37
C LEU A 48 -8.30 -6.23 21.09
N LEU A 49 -8.41 -6.24 22.41
CA LEU A 49 -8.20 -5.05 23.23
C LEU A 49 -6.74 -4.62 23.15
N ALA A 50 -6.49 -3.36 22.85
CA ALA A 50 -5.12 -2.83 22.80
C ALA A 50 -4.44 -2.84 24.18
N ALA A 51 -5.23 -2.80 25.26
CA ALA A 51 -4.71 -2.74 26.64
C ALA A 51 -4.10 -4.05 27.10
N ASP A 52 -4.70 -5.20 26.77
CA ASP A 52 -4.33 -6.50 27.35
C ASP A 52 -4.33 -7.67 26.36
N GLY A 53 -4.64 -7.42 25.08
CA GLY A 53 -4.65 -8.42 24.02
C GLY A 53 -5.82 -9.41 24.06
N LYS A 54 -6.82 -9.20 24.94
CA LYS A 54 -7.99 -10.09 24.98
C LYS A 54 -8.82 -9.96 23.70
N SER A 55 -9.27 -11.11 23.19
CA SER A 55 -10.18 -11.15 22.04
C SER A 55 -11.54 -10.59 22.44
N ILE A 56 -12.04 -9.64 21.64
CA ILE A 56 -13.36 -9.04 21.77
C ILE A 56 -14.34 -9.75 20.86
N TRP A 57 -13.98 -9.90 19.59
CA TRP A 57 -14.75 -10.61 18.59
C TRP A 57 -13.86 -11.18 17.50
N THR A 58 -14.40 -12.15 16.78
CA THR A 58 -13.82 -12.70 15.56
C THR A 58 -14.87 -12.72 14.44
N PHE A 59 -14.43 -12.56 13.21
CA PHE A 59 -15.29 -12.62 12.02
C PHE A 59 -14.63 -13.53 10.98
N VAL A 60 -15.35 -14.56 10.54
CA VAL A 60 -14.90 -15.44 9.46
C VAL A 60 -15.47 -14.94 8.14
N ALA A 61 -14.60 -14.54 7.21
CA ALA A 61 -14.98 -14.08 5.90
C ALA A 61 -15.16 -15.24 4.91
N ASP A 62 -15.68 -14.93 3.73
CA ASP A 62 -15.89 -15.90 2.65
C ASP A 62 -14.61 -16.26 1.86
N GLY A 63 -13.50 -15.61 2.14
CA GLY A 63 -12.23 -15.82 1.46
C GLY A 63 -11.06 -15.13 2.16
N ARG A 64 -9.86 -15.38 1.68
CA ARG A 64 -8.62 -14.82 2.22
C ARG A 64 -8.69 -13.30 2.37
N ILE A 65 -8.15 -12.82 3.48
CA ILE A 65 -7.94 -11.41 3.76
C ILE A 65 -6.43 -11.16 3.70
N ASP A 66 -5.94 -10.60 2.58
CA ASP A 66 -4.50 -10.46 2.34
C ASP A 66 -3.91 -9.15 2.84
N SER A 67 -4.76 -8.17 3.06
CA SER A 67 -4.33 -6.82 3.45
C SER A 67 -4.90 -6.43 4.81
N PRO A 68 -4.17 -5.58 5.55
CA PRO A 68 -4.66 -5.05 6.81
C PRO A 68 -6.05 -4.41 6.64
N PRO A 69 -6.98 -4.61 7.58
CA PRO A 69 -8.25 -3.89 7.58
C PRO A 69 -8.02 -2.39 7.74
N THR A 70 -9.01 -1.61 7.35
CA THR A 70 -9.04 -0.16 7.56
C THR A 70 -10.06 0.16 8.64
N LEU A 71 -9.61 0.84 9.70
CA LEU A 71 -10.49 1.40 10.73
C LEU A 71 -10.81 2.86 10.40
N SER A 72 -12.09 3.20 10.39
CA SER A 72 -12.55 4.57 10.18
C SER A 72 -13.93 4.78 10.81
N SER A 73 -14.06 5.78 11.67
CA SER A 73 -15.34 6.19 12.27
C SER A 73 -16.15 5.02 12.83
N GLY A 74 -15.53 4.17 13.64
CA GLY A 74 -16.16 3.01 14.26
C GLY A 74 -16.51 1.86 13.29
N ARG A 75 -15.99 1.90 12.07
CA ARG A 75 -16.13 0.85 11.04
C ARG A 75 -14.82 0.15 10.77
N CYS A 76 -14.91 -1.15 10.53
CA CYS A 76 -13.82 -2.00 10.08
C CYS A 76 -14.09 -2.43 8.64
N LEU A 77 -13.25 -2.04 7.71
CA LEU A 77 -13.40 -2.26 6.27
C LEU A 77 -12.27 -3.14 5.75
N PHE A 78 -12.59 -4.17 4.97
CA PHE A 78 -11.58 -5.03 4.34
C PHE A 78 -12.10 -5.69 3.06
N GLY A 79 -11.17 -6.09 2.20
CA GLY A 79 -11.45 -6.87 1.00
C GLY A 79 -11.12 -8.33 1.16
N THR A 80 -11.75 -9.20 0.35
CA THR A 80 -11.45 -10.62 0.31
C THR A 80 -11.09 -11.09 -1.11
N ARG A 81 -10.36 -12.19 -1.19
CA ARG A 81 -10.05 -12.84 -2.48
C ARG A 81 -11.27 -13.41 -3.19
N ASN A 82 -12.39 -13.55 -2.53
CA ASN A 82 -13.66 -13.87 -3.19
C ASN A 82 -14.34 -12.69 -3.88
N GLY A 83 -13.67 -11.51 -3.87
CA GLY A 83 -14.12 -10.33 -4.61
C GLY A 83 -15.19 -9.53 -3.89
N PHE A 84 -15.27 -9.64 -2.57
CA PHE A 84 -16.15 -8.85 -1.74
C PHE A 84 -15.40 -7.82 -0.90
N VAL A 85 -16.10 -6.75 -0.58
CA VAL A 85 -15.71 -5.75 0.42
C VAL A 85 -16.70 -5.86 1.56
N TYR A 86 -16.19 -5.89 2.77
CA TYR A 86 -16.96 -5.96 4.01
C TYR A 86 -16.81 -4.68 4.81
N CYS A 87 -17.89 -4.27 5.43
CA CYS A 87 -17.91 -3.27 6.48
C CYS A 87 -18.54 -3.89 7.73
N LEU A 88 -17.77 -3.94 8.80
CA LEU A 88 -18.23 -4.39 10.10
C LEU A 88 -18.27 -3.22 11.06
N ARG A 89 -19.08 -3.30 12.10
CA ARG A 89 -19.02 -2.42 13.25
C ARG A 89 -17.78 -2.80 14.07
N ALA A 90 -16.89 -1.85 14.29
CA ALA A 90 -15.62 -2.13 14.94
C ALA A 90 -15.77 -2.60 16.39
N SER A 91 -16.84 -2.19 17.10
CA SER A 91 -17.03 -2.52 18.52
C SER A 91 -17.43 -3.98 18.78
N ASP A 92 -18.13 -4.64 17.86
CA ASP A 92 -18.67 -5.98 18.08
C ASP A 92 -18.56 -6.94 16.87
N GLY A 93 -17.97 -6.48 15.76
CA GLY A 93 -17.82 -7.29 14.55
C GLY A 93 -19.11 -7.53 13.75
N ALA A 94 -20.22 -6.90 14.12
CA ALA A 94 -21.46 -7.05 13.38
C ALA A 94 -21.34 -6.49 11.96
N MET A 95 -21.79 -7.26 10.96
CA MET A 95 -21.76 -6.84 9.56
C MET A 95 -22.77 -5.73 9.33
N ILE A 96 -22.29 -4.55 8.87
CA ILE A 96 -23.11 -3.42 8.48
C ILE A 96 -23.58 -3.61 7.04
N TRP A 97 -22.61 -3.86 6.12
CA TRP A 97 -22.88 -4.14 4.72
C TRP A 97 -21.77 -4.99 4.10
N ARG A 98 -22.08 -5.58 2.96
CA ARG A 98 -21.15 -6.30 2.09
C ARG A 98 -21.41 -5.92 0.64
N PHE A 99 -20.36 -5.57 -0.09
CA PHE A 99 -20.43 -5.22 -1.51
C PHE A 99 -19.66 -6.22 -2.36
N ARG A 100 -20.27 -6.66 -3.47
CA ARG A 100 -19.57 -7.50 -4.47
C ARG A 100 -18.84 -6.62 -5.46
N ALA A 101 -17.51 -6.54 -5.34
CA ALA A 101 -16.65 -5.81 -6.26
C ALA A 101 -16.27 -6.63 -7.49
N ALA A 102 -16.31 -7.96 -7.42
CA ALA A 102 -16.06 -8.85 -8.55
C ALA A 102 -17.09 -8.63 -9.67
N LEU A 103 -16.62 -8.63 -10.93
CA LEU A 103 -17.46 -8.41 -12.10
C LEU A 103 -18.51 -9.51 -12.30
N GLN A 104 -18.12 -10.75 -12.01
CA GLN A 104 -18.95 -11.94 -12.18
C GLN A 104 -18.62 -12.97 -11.11
N ASP A 105 -19.47 -13.98 -10.98
CA ASP A 105 -19.20 -15.15 -10.13
C ASP A 105 -18.37 -16.19 -10.89
N ARG A 106 -17.13 -15.83 -11.19
CA ARG A 106 -16.15 -16.73 -11.78
C ARG A 106 -15.02 -16.96 -10.81
N ARG A 107 -14.73 -18.22 -10.55
CA ARG A 107 -13.69 -18.65 -9.64
C ARG A 107 -12.52 -19.28 -10.36
N VAL A 108 -11.35 -19.17 -9.76
CA VAL A 108 -10.09 -19.77 -10.19
C VAL A 108 -9.42 -20.42 -8.98
N VAL A 109 -8.59 -21.43 -9.25
CA VAL A 109 -7.73 -22.00 -8.20
C VAL A 109 -6.45 -21.18 -8.17
N ALA A 110 -6.14 -20.59 -7.02
CA ALA A 110 -4.90 -19.90 -6.77
C ALA A 110 -4.56 -20.01 -5.27
N TYR A 111 -3.26 -20.11 -4.94
CA TYR A 111 -2.78 -20.28 -3.56
C TYR A 111 -3.48 -21.43 -2.82
N GLU A 112 -3.67 -22.55 -3.52
CA GLU A 112 -4.32 -23.77 -3.01
C GLU A 112 -5.78 -23.58 -2.57
N GLN A 113 -6.41 -22.48 -2.97
CA GLN A 113 -7.79 -22.12 -2.63
C GLN A 113 -8.59 -21.74 -3.88
N LEU A 114 -9.92 -21.83 -3.76
CA LEU A 114 -10.84 -21.25 -4.74
C LEU A 114 -11.06 -19.77 -4.41
N GLU A 115 -10.76 -18.91 -5.37
CA GLU A 115 -10.96 -17.48 -5.22
C GLU A 115 -11.59 -16.86 -6.46
N SER A 116 -12.06 -15.62 -6.36
CA SER A 116 -12.61 -14.89 -7.50
C SER A 116 -11.56 -14.62 -8.56
N ALA A 117 -11.95 -14.60 -9.84
CA ALA A 117 -11.12 -14.04 -10.90
C ALA A 117 -10.86 -12.54 -10.70
N TRP A 118 -11.68 -11.85 -9.90
CA TRP A 118 -11.53 -10.44 -9.52
C TRP A 118 -11.45 -10.29 -8.00
N PRO A 119 -10.37 -10.74 -7.37
CA PRO A 119 -10.20 -10.59 -5.94
C PRO A 119 -10.00 -9.12 -5.54
N VAL A 120 -10.34 -8.80 -4.30
CA VAL A 120 -9.99 -7.53 -3.64
C VAL A 120 -8.80 -7.79 -2.74
N HIS A 121 -7.58 -7.61 -3.27
CA HIS A 121 -6.34 -7.92 -2.55
C HIS A 121 -5.94 -6.82 -1.57
N GLY A 122 -6.14 -5.56 -1.99
CA GLY A 122 -5.62 -4.39 -1.28
C GLY A 122 -6.51 -3.98 -0.13
N SER A 123 -5.93 -3.22 0.79
CA SER A 123 -6.70 -2.56 1.85
C SER A 123 -7.66 -1.54 1.25
N VAL A 124 -8.81 -1.41 1.87
CA VAL A 124 -9.79 -0.37 1.55
C VAL A 124 -9.20 1.00 1.88
N LEU A 125 -9.27 1.94 0.94
CA LEU A 125 -8.89 3.33 1.16
C LEU A 125 -10.14 4.13 1.51
N VAL A 126 -10.08 4.90 2.61
CA VAL A 126 -11.18 5.78 3.05
C VAL A 126 -10.75 7.24 2.87
N ASP A 127 -11.64 8.04 2.26
CA ASP A 127 -11.51 9.49 2.12
C ASP A 127 -12.88 10.14 2.39
N GLY A 128 -13.05 10.71 3.58
CA GLY A 128 -14.34 11.22 4.06
C GLY A 128 -15.41 10.13 4.04
N ASP A 129 -16.51 10.40 3.36
CA ASP A 129 -17.65 9.48 3.22
C ASP A 129 -17.53 8.50 2.05
N THR A 130 -16.38 8.50 1.34
CA THR A 130 -16.15 7.63 0.20
C THR A 130 -15.02 6.64 0.48
N ILE A 131 -15.24 5.39 0.09
CA ILE A 131 -14.19 4.37 0.08
C ILE A 131 -13.81 4.02 -1.36
N TYR A 132 -12.54 3.70 -1.54
CA TYR A 132 -12.00 3.23 -2.82
C TYR A 132 -11.44 1.82 -2.68
N VAL A 133 -11.78 0.96 -3.65
CA VAL A 133 -11.30 -0.42 -3.71
C VAL A 133 -11.01 -0.82 -5.15
N ALA A 134 -10.00 -1.66 -5.34
CA ALA A 134 -9.67 -2.23 -6.64
C ALA A 134 -9.92 -3.75 -6.63
N ALA A 135 -10.70 -4.22 -7.61
CA ALA A 135 -10.99 -5.64 -7.81
C ALA A 135 -10.40 -6.12 -9.14
N GLY A 136 -9.65 -7.20 -9.12
CA GLY A 136 -9.02 -7.79 -10.31
C GLY A 136 -7.56 -8.16 -10.10
N ARG A 137 -6.99 -8.92 -11.03
CA ARG A 137 -5.61 -9.42 -10.96
C ARG A 137 -4.64 -8.66 -11.85
N SER A 138 -5.12 -8.16 -12.98
CA SER A 138 -4.28 -7.49 -13.97
C SER A 138 -5.13 -6.72 -14.96
N ALA A 139 -4.65 -5.58 -15.42
CA ALA A 139 -5.28 -4.83 -16.52
C ALA A 139 -5.29 -5.59 -17.86
N ARG A 140 -4.59 -6.72 -17.96
CA ARG A 140 -4.47 -7.55 -19.17
C ARG A 140 -5.31 -8.82 -19.15
N MET A 141 -5.84 -9.22 -17.98
CA MET A 141 -6.52 -10.49 -17.77
C MET A 141 -7.96 -10.27 -17.31
N ASP A 142 -8.84 -11.20 -17.60
CA ASP A 142 -10.19 -11.29 -17.05
C ASP A 142 -11.06 -10.03 -17.22
N GLY A 143 -10.79 -9.22 -18.24
CA GLY A 143 -11.49 -7.95 -18.46
C GLY A 143 -10.96 -6.78 -17.65
N GLY A 144 -9.83 -6.96 -16.96
CA GLY A 144 -9.11 -5.88 -16.30
C GLY A 144 -9.31 -5.77 -14.80
N ILE A 145 -8.95 -4.61 -14.28
CA ILE A 145 -9.15 -4.21 -12.90
C ILE A 145 -10.29 -3.20 -12.86
N ARG A 146 -11.18 -3.31 -11.89
CA ARG A 146 -12.22 -2.32 -11.65
C ARG A 146 -11.94 -1.58 -10.34
N ILE A 147 -11.84 -0.27 -10.43
CA ILE A 147 -11.79 0.61 -9.27
C ILE A 147 -13.22 1.06 -8.97
N HIS A 148 -13.65 0.87 -7.74
CA HIS A 148 -14.95 1.30 -7.23
C HIS A 148 -14.76 2.43 -6.23
N ALA A 149 -15.66 3.40 -6.27
CA ALA A 149 -15.92 4.35 -5.19
C ALA A 149 -17.29 4.02 -4.61
N LEU A 150 -17.35 3.72 -3.31
CA LEU A 150 -18.59 3.36 -2.59
C LEU A 150 -18.84 4.37 -1.47
N ASP A 151 -20.08 4.55 -1.11
CA ASP A 151 -20.46 5.23 0.12
C ASP A 151 -20.06 4.41 1.34
N VAL A 152 -19.37 5.01 2.30
CA VAL A 152 -18.81 4.32 3.48
C VAL A 152 -19.91 3.83 4.43
N GLY A 153 -21.04 4.54 4.48
CA GLY A 153 -22.15 4.22 5.37
C GLY A 153 -23.00 3.06 4.89
N THR A 154 -23.31 3.04 3.59
CA THR A 154 -24.27 2.12 2.97
C THR A 154 -23.62 1.02 2.14
N GLY A 155 -22.38 1.21 1.67
CA GLY A 155 -21.72 0.31 0.71
C GLY A 155 -22.28 0.46 -0.71
N GLU A 156 -23.12 1.44 -0.98
CA GLU A 156 -23.68 1.67 -2.32
C GLU A 156 -22.63 2.19 -3.29
N LEU A 157 -22.74 1.75 -4.55
CA LEU A 157 -21.84 2.15 -5.61
C LEU A 157 -22.08 3.61 -6.02
N VAL A 158 -21.11 4.47 -5.75
CA VAL A 158 -21.10 5.87 -6.19
C VAL A 158 -20.56 5.97 -7.61
N ARG A 159 -19.38 5.35 -7.88
CA ARG A 159 -18.69 5.38 -9.17
C ARG A 159 -17.86 4.13 -9.37
N LYS A 160 -17.54 3.86 -10.65
CA LYS A 160 -16.60 2.82 -11.04
C LYS A 160 -15.87 3.20 -12.31
N VAL A 161 -14.65 2.69 -12.47
CA VAL A 161 -13.86 2.78 -13.69
C VAL A 161 -13.16 1.46 -13.95
N ASP A 162 -13.12 1.02 -15.20
CA ASP A 162 -12.40 -0.17 -15.62
C ASP A 162 -11.00 0.24 -16.12
N VAL A 163 -9.99 -0.47 -15.67
CA VAL A 163 -8.61 -0.34 -16.14
C VAL A 163 -8.26 -1.58 -16.94
N ARG A 164 -8.06 -1.44 -18.26
CA ARG A 164 -7.82 -2.57 -19.19
C ARG A 164 -6.84 -2.18 -20.27
N MET A 165 -6.02 -3.17 -20.67
CA MET A 165 -5.15 -3.03 -21.85
C MET A 165 -5.78 -3.57 -23.14
N THR A 166 -6.70 -4.52 -23.03
CA THR A 166 -7.35 -5.23 -24.15
C THR A 166 -8.87 -5.04 -24.10
N GLY A 167 -9.51 -5.17 -25.26
CA GLY A 167 -10.97 -5.06 -25.37
C GLY A 167 -11.46 -3.68 -25.78
N GLY A 168 -12.78 -3.51 -25.90
CA GLY A 168 -13.44 -2.29 -26.36
C GLY A 168 -13.15 -1.06 -25.51
N GLY A 169 -13.19 0.10 -26.13
CA GLY A 169 -13.16 1.40 -25.44
C GLY A 169 -14.54 1.76 -24.90
N GLY A 170 -14.58 2.69 -23.94
CA GLY A 170 -15.80 3.28 -23.40
C GLY A 170 -15.45 4.47 -22.52
N ALA A 171 -16.44 5.28 -22.18
CA ALA A 171 -16.25 6.52 -21.40
C ALA A 171 -15.64 6.28 -19.99
N ASN A 172 -15.80 5.05 -19.46
CA ASN A 172 -15.31 4.67 -18.15
C ASN A 172 -14.20 3.60 -18.24
N VAL A 173 -13.30 3.71 -19.21
CA VAL A 173 -12.20 2.77 -19.41
C VAL A 173 -10.88 3.53 -19.49
N ILE A 174 -9.96 3.19 -18.59
CA ILE A 174 -8.57 3.69 -18.61
C ILE A 174 -7.70 2.62 -19.28
N ARG A 175 -6.95 3.02 -20.30
CA ARG A 175 -6.02 2.15 -21.02
C ARG A 175 -4.61 2.27 -20.46
N GLN A 176 -4.35 1.50 -19.40
CA GLN A 176 -3.04 1.48 -18.76
C GLN A 176 -2.68 0.07 -18.33
N SER A 177 -1.40 -0.31 -18.54
CA SER A 177 -0.88 -1.58 -18.03
C SER A 177 -0.51 -1.41 -16.57
N VAL A 178 -1.34 -1.96 -15.69
CA VAL A 178 -1.14 -1.89 -14.24
C VAL A 178 -1.56 -3.21 -13.60
N LEU A 179 -0.97 -3.52 -12.46
CA LEU A 179 -1.38 -4.57 -11.54
C LEU A 179 -2.02 -3.95 -10.31
N PRO A 180 -2.94 -4.66 -9.63
CA PRO A 180 -3.51 -4.15 -8.38
C PRO A 180 -2.45 -4.02 -7.32
N ASP A 181 -2.64 -3.06 -6.43
CA ASP A 181 -1.80 -2.85 -5.26
C ASP A 181 -2.57 -2.08 -4.19
N LEU A 182 -1.89 -1.77 -3.09
CA LEU A 182 -2.41 -0.89 -2.07
C LEU A 182 -2.76 0.48 -2.68
N LEU A 183 -3.97 0.94 -2.39
CA LEU A 183 -4.38 2.29 -2.76
C LEU A 183 -3.83 3.32 -1.77
N SER A 184 -3.41 4.46 -2.28
CA SER A 184 -3.06 5.63 -1.49
C SER A 184 -3.79 6.86 -2.02
N ILE A 185 -3.88 7.91 -1.21
CA ILE A 185 -4.43 9.20 -1.63
C ILE A 185 -3.44 10.30 -1.28
N GLU A 186 -3.19 11.17 -2.23
CA GLU A 186 -2.34 12.34 -2.08
C GLU A 186 -2.86 13.44 -3.01
N ASN A 187 -3.02 14.67 -2.50
CA ASN A 187 -3.53 15.81 -3.26
C ASN A 187 -4.84 15.53 -4.02
N ASP A 188 -5.83 14.92 -3.34
CA ASP A 188 -7.13 14.53 -3.92
C ASP A 188 -7.06 13.52 -5.08
N THR A 189 -5.91 12.89 -5.25
CA THR A 189 -5.68 11.84 -6.25
C THR A 189 -5.55 10.49 -5.57
N VAL A 190 -6.33 9.53 -6.03
CA VAL A 190 -6.23 8.11 -5.61
C VAL A 190 -5.23 7.43 -6.53
N TRP A 191 -4.21 6.85 -5.94
CA TRP A 191 -3.12 6.19 -6.63
C TRP A 191 -3.17 4.67 -6.45
N MET A 192 -2.92 3.96 -7.54
CA MET A 192 -2.66 2.52 -7.57
C MET A 192 -1.40 2.28 -8.39
N ARG A 193 -0.26 2.10 -7.74
CA ARG A 193 1.07 2.15 -8.36
C ARG A 193 1.25 3.47 -9.13
N GLY A 194 1.53 3.42 -10.44
CA GLY A 194 1.65 4.61 -11.30
C GLY A 194 0.34 5.05 -11.97
N LEU A 195 -0.79 4.51 -11.57
CA LEU A 195 -2.11 4.98 -12.04
C LEU A 195 -2.70 5.94 -11.02
N GLY A 196 -2.87 7.20 -11.40
CA GLY A 196 -3.61 8.20 -10.64
C GLY A 196 -5.00 8.43 -11.21
N VAL A 197 -6.00 8.50 -10.34
CA VAL A 197 -7.35 8.93 -10.67
C VAL A 197 -7.83 9.97 -9.66
N ASN A 198 -8.55 10.98 -10.13
CA ASN A 198 -9.18 11.94 -9.25
C ASN A 198 -10.43 11.34 -8.54
N LYS A 199 -11.05 12.09 -7.66
CA LYS A 199 -12.27 11.65 -6.93
C LYS A 199 -13.46 11.31 -7.85
N LYS A 200 -13.44 11.73 -9.12
CA LYS A 200 -14.42 11.32 -10.14
C LYS A 200 -14.02 10.07 -10.90
N LEU A 201 -12.91 9.43 -10.52
CA LEU A 201 -12.27 8.29 -11.17
C LEU A 201 -11.80 8.58 -12.61
N ALA A 202 -11.56 9.83 -12.94
CA ALA A 202 -10.90 10.23 -14.19
C ALA A 202 -9.38 10.18 -14.02
N PRO A 203 -8.61 9.72 -15.02
CA PRO A 203 -7.16 9.66 -14.94
C PRO A 203 -6.55 11.05 -14.77
N VAL A 204 -5.47 11.13 -14.00
CA VAL A 204 -4.69 12.35 -13.78
C VAL A 204 -3.28 12.19 -14.35
N SER A 205 -2.58 13.33 -14.53
CA SER A 205 -1.17 13.34 -14.94
C SER A 205 -0.26 12.78 -13.85
N ASP A 206 0.94 12.38 -14.26
CA ASP A 206 1.97 11.86 -13.36
C ASP A 206 2.43 12.96 -12.37
N GLU A 207 2.13 12.76 -11.09
CA GLU A 207 2.59 13.60 -9.97
C GLU A 207 3.44 12.78 -8.98
N PRO A 208 4.34 13.41 -8.20
CA PRO A 208 5.08 12.70 -7.17
C PRO A 208 4.14 12.12 -6.13
N HIS A 209 4.25 10.82 -5.86
CA HIS A 209 3.44 10.10 -4.89
C HIS A 209 4.18 8.87 -4.36
N LEU A 210 3.66 8.28 -3.29
CA LEU A 210 4.18 7.06 -2.72
C LEU A 210 3.61 5.83 -3.44
N PHE A 211 4.46 5.00 -4.00
CA PHE A 211 4.04 3.75 -4.67
C PHE A 211 5.10 2.65 -4.57
N ALA A 212 4.69 1.42 -4.84
CA ALA A 212 5.58 0.28 -4.95
C ALA A 212 5.75 -0.13 -6.43
N PRO A 213 6.95 -0.09 -7.00
CA PRO A 213 7.17 -0.44 -8.42
C PRO A 213 6.80 -1.88 -8.77
N ARG A 214 7.00 -2.80 -7.81
CA ARG A 214 6.66 -4.22 -7.98
C ARG A 214 5.42 -4.66 -7.24
N GLY A 215 4.93 -3.84 -6.32
CA GLY A 215 3.77 -4.11 -5.48
C GLY A 215 4.09 -4.94 -4.24
N PHE A 216 3.16 -4.89 -3.28
CA PHE A 216 3.26 -5.62 -2.01
C PHE A 216 2.33 -6.82 -1.95
N LEU A 217 1.49 -7.01 -2.99
CA LEU A 217 0.40 -7.99 -2.98
C LEU A 217 0.66 -9.22 -3.84
N ASP A 218 1.78 -9.31 -4.54
CA ASP A 218 2.04 -10.32 -5.58
C ASP A 218 3.21 -11.25 -5.24
N ASP A 219 3.45 -11.53 -3.96
CA ASP A 219 4.48 -12.46 -3.44
C ASP A 219 5.87 -12.32 -4.09
N THR A 220 6.17 -11.13 -4.55
CA THR A 220 7.48 -10.84 -5.10
C THR A 220 8.56 -10.96 -4.03
N TRP A 221 9.74 -11.36 -4.45
CA TRP A 221 10.89 -11.44 -3.55
C TRP A 221 11.05 -10.15 -2.75
N TRP A 222 11.11 -10.28 -1.44
CA TRP A 222 11.10 -9.16 -0.50
C TRP A 222 12.11 -8.06 -0.82
N HIS A 223 13.27 -8.36 -1.41
CA HIS A 223 14.28 -7.38 -1.78
C HIS A 223 13.92 -6.54 -3.02
N ARG A 224 12.88 -6.91 -3.75
CA ARG A 224 12.30 -6.14 -4.86
C ARG A 224 11.05 -5.38 -4.44
N THR A 225 10.51 -5.66 -3.27
CA THR A 225 9.34 -5.00 -2.72
C THR A 225 9.82 -3.84 -1.86
N TYR A 226 9.73 -2.63 -2.38
CA TYR A 226 10.11 -1.40 -1.70
C TYR A 226 9.21 -0.26 -2.13
N TRP A 227 9.12 0.73 -1.28
CA TRP A 227 8.43 1.98 -1.55
C TRP A 227 9.33 2.94 -2.31
N VAL A 228 8.72 3.73 -3.18
CA VAL A 228 9.34 4.84 -3.90
C VAL A 228 8.48 6.07 -3.73
N TYR A 229 9.08 7.22 -3.46
CA TYR A 229 8.40 8.50 -3.54
C TYR A 229 8.87 9.26 -4.79
N GLY A 230 7.99 9.37 -5.78
CA GLY A 230 8.31 9.97 -7.07
C GLY A 230 7.15 9.89 -8.05
N THR A 231 7.35 10.37 -9.28
CA THR A 231 6.30 10.37 -10.30
C THR A 231 6.18 9.02 -11.01
N LYS A 232 7.28 8.52 -11.48
CA LYS A 232 7.32 7.35 -12.34
C LYS A 232 8.67 6.69 -12.24
N VAL A 233 8.64 5.41 -12.02
CA VAL A 233 9.83 4.60 -12.20
C VAL A 233 9.56 3.80 -13.46
N GLY A 234 10.30 4.03 -14.57
CA GLY A 234 10.13 3.40 -15.86
C GLY A 234 10.00 1.85 -15.78
N GLY A 235 9.52 1.01 -16.78
CA GLY A 235 9.23 -0.45 -16.77
C GLY A 235 10.44 -1.38 -16.77
N GLY A 236 10.38 -2.52 -16.08
CA GLY A 236 11.38 -3.60 -16.12
C GLY A 236 12.58 -3.41 -15.20
N TYR A 237 13.68 -4.02 -15.54
CA TYR A 237 14.94 -3.96 -14.78
C TYR A 237 15.59 -2.58 -14.76
N SER A 238 15.24 -1.70 -15.70
CA SER A 238 15.83 -0.38 -15.85
C SER A 238 15.46 0.63 -14.75
N HIS A 239 14.48 0.32 -13.88
CA HIS A 239 14.07 1.20 -12.81
C HIS A 239 14.97 1.25 -11.61
N TRP A 240 15.69 0.17 -11.38
CA TRP A 240 16.52 0.04 -10.21
C TRP A 240 17.57 1.14 -10.08
N PRO A 241 18.14 1.66 -11.19
CA PRO A 241 19.06 2.78 -11.11
C PRO A 241 18.44 4.08 -10.59
N ASP A 242 17.11 4.24 -10.78
CA ASP A 242 16.42 5.47 -10.35
C ASP A 242 16.02 5.40 -8.88
N ALA A 243 15.57 4.23 -8.42
CA ALA A 243 15.24 4.02 -7.03
C ALA A 243 16.48 4.19 -6.15
N GLY A 244 16.37 5.07 -5.15
CA GLY A 244 17.49 5.38 -4.28
C GLY A 244 18.65 6.15 -4.92
N ASN A 245 18.67 6.35 -6.24
CA ASN A 245 19.65 7.21 -6.91
C ASN A 245 19.05 8.55 -7.31
N ALA A 246 17.87 8.53 -7.94
CA ALA A 246 17.17 9.73 -8.39
C ALA A 246 15.97 10.08 -7.51
N VAL A 247 15.34 9.13 -6.87
CA VAL A 247 14.17 9.30 -6.01
C VAL A 247 14.33 8.58 -4.68
N PRO A 248 13.70 9.05 -3.59
CA PRO A 248 13.68 8.34 -2.31
C PRO A 248 13.09 6.95 -2.48
N ALA A 249 13.78 5.95 -1.97
CA ALA A 249 13.32 4.57 -2.01
C ALA A 249 13.78 3.80 -0.78
N GLY A 250 12.93 2.93 -0.25
CA GLY A 250 13.25 2.10 0.91
C GLY A 250 12.24 0.98 1.11
N ARG A 251 12.64 -0.06 1.82
CA ARG A 251 11.73 -1.12 2.23
C ARG A 251 10.59 -0.56 3.08
N LEU A 252 10.91 0.42 3.90
CA LEU A 252 9.99 1.20 4.70
C LEU A 252 10.26 2.67 4.39
N LEU A 253 9.20 3.47 4.22
CA LEU A 253 9.26 4.92 4.08
C LEU A 253 8.15 5.53 4.91
N VAL A 254 8.48 6.59 5.64
CA VAL A 254 7.53 7.37 6.44
C VAL A 254 7.82 8.86 6.28
N PHE A 255 6.78 9.68 6.31
CA PHE A 255 6.88 11.14 6.25
C PHE A 255 5.60 11.79 6.79
N ASP A 256 5.72 13.00 7.28
CA ASP A 256 4.64 13.80 7.84
C ASP A 256 4.10 14.87 6.87
N GLY A 257 4.60 14.85 5.64
CA GLY A 257 4.33 15.90 4.65
C GLY A 257 5.24 17.13 4.79
N SER A 258 6.21 17.09 5.70
CA SER A 258 7.19 18.15 5.92
C SER A 258 8.35 18.08 4.92
N LYS A 259 9.50 18.57 5.33
CA LYS A 259 10.72 18.65 4.54
C LYS A 259 11.43 17.32 4.31
N TYR A 260 11.21 16.33 5.19
CA TYR A 260 11.99 15.11 5.22
C TYR A 260 11.15 13.86 4.99
N ILE A 261 11.77 12.87 4.34
CA ILE A 261 11.31 11.48 4.30
C ILE A 261 12.32 10.62 5.04
N TYR A 262 11.82 9.72 5.88
CA TYR A 262 12.62 8.77 6.63
C TYR A 262 12.42 7.39 6.04
N GLY A 263 13.49 6.61 5.95
CA GLY A 263 13.40 5.30 5.34
C GLY A 263 14.37 4.29 5.90
N TYR A 264 14.02 3.02 5.72
CA TYR A 264 14.90 1.88 5.93
C TYR A 264 15.02 1.09 4.64
N GLY A 265 16.24 0.99 4.10
CA GLY A 265 16.50 0.32 2.84
C GLY A 265 17.86 0.64 2.28
N ARG A 266 18.09 0.26 1.04
CA ARG A 266 19.34 0.57 0.32
C ARG A 266 19.35 2.04 -0.09
N LEU A 267 20.46 2.72 0.15
CA LEU A 267 20.62 4.09 -0.32
C LEU A 267 20.85 4.17 -1.84
N ARG A 268 21.25 3.07 -2.47
CA ARG A 268 21.44 2.95 -3.91
C ARG A 268 21.03 1.56 -4.38
N TYR A 269 20.31 1.52 -5.49
CA TYR A 269 19.98 0.29 -6.18
C TYR A 269 20.77 0.25 -7.50
N ARG A 270 21.60 -0.77 -7.70
CA ARG A 270 22.41 -0.94 -8.90
C ARG A 270 21.74 -1.93 -9.84
N MET A 271 21.92 -1.72 -11.16
CA MET A 271 21.50 -2.69 -12.15
C MET A 271 22.23 -4.04 -11.89
N GLY A 272 21.47 -5.13 -11.77
CA GLY A 272 22.01 -6.45 -11.42
C GLY A 272 21.97 -6.82 -9.93
N ASP A 273 21.85 -5.88 -9.01
CA ASP A 273 21.78 -6.17 -7.56
C ASP A 273 20.59 -7.08 -7.18
N GLY A 274 19.59 -7.16 -8.04
CA GLY A 274 18.39 -7.95 -7.81
C GLY A 274 18.53 -9.45 -7.92
N HIS A 275 19.62 -9.92 -8.48
CA HIS A 275 19.82 -11.35 -8.66
C HIS A 275 20.68 -11.98 -7.58
N VAL A 276 21.45 -11.21 -6.83
CA VAL A 276 22.64 -11.76 -6.24
C VAL A 276 22.60 -11.91 -4.73
N ARG A 277 21.85 -11.12 -3.99
CA ARG A 277 21.93 -11.16 -2.53
C ARG A 277 20.58 -10.96 -1.85
N ALA A 278 19.78 -11.99 -1.86
CA ALA A 278 18.53 -12.03 -1.09
C ALA A 278 18.74 -11.71 0.42
N ASN A 279 19.93 -11.92 0.92
CA ASN A 279 20.31 -11.78 2.33
C ASN A 279 21.18 -10.55 2.63
N ALA A 280 21.44 -9.67 1.67
CA ALA A 280 22.27 -8.48 1.91
C ALA A 280 21.46 -7.38 2.61
N THR A 281 21.09 -7.62 3.85
CA THR A 281 20.64 -6.59 4.80
C THR A 281 21.76 -5.65 5.20
N ASP A 282 23.03 -6.06 4.96
CA ASP A 282 24.23 -5.29 5.28
C ASP A 282 24.28 -3.92 4.56
N ASP A 283 23.63 -3.82 3.40
CA ASP A 283 23.51 -2.57 2.66
C ASP A 283 22.32 -1.70 3.11
N TYR A 284 21.47 -2.22 4.02
CA TYR A 284 20.28 -1.49 4.49
C TYR A 284 20.67 -0.51 5.59
N LYS A 285 20.18 0.70 5.45
CA LYS A 285 20.39 1.79 6.39
C LYS A 285 19.07 2.42 6.79
N LEU A 286 18.99 2.86 8.01
CA LEU A 286 18.02 3.86 8.42
C LEU A 286 18.54 5.21 7.95
N PHE A 287 17.70 6.01 7.31
CA PHE A 287 18.13 7.29 6.73
C PHE A 287 17.04 8.36 6.81
N ALA A 288 17.48 9.62 6.74
CA ALA A 288 16.63 10.76 6.45
C ALA A 288 17.11 11.46 5.18
N GLU A 289 16.17 11.83 4.32
CA GLU A 289 16.41 12.50 3.05
C GLU A 289 15.51 13.71 2.89
N VAL A 290 15.98 14.76 2.22
CA VAL A 290 15.17 15.94 1.89
C VAL A 290 14.18 15.57 0.78
N LEU A 291 12.88 15.82 1.05
CA LEU A 291 11.81 15.49 0.14
C LEU A 291 11.75 16.47 -1.04
N ALA A 292 11.76 17.78 -0.73
CA ALA A 292 11.76 18.83 -1.75
C ALA A 292 13.17 19.10 -2.25
N ARG A 293 13.36 19.06 -3.56
CA ARG A 293 14.64 19.31 -4.22
C ARG A 293 14.50 20.43 -5.22
N GLU A 294 15.45 21.35 -5.20
CA GLU A 294 15.48 22.39 -6.22
C GLU A 294 15.78 21.77 -7.59
N PRO A 295 14.97 22.07 -8.62
CA PRO A 295 15.22 21.58 -9.96
C PRO A 295 16.58 22.05 -10.46
N GLN A 296 17.31 21.17 -11.13
CA GLN A 296 18.57 21.47 -11.78
C GLN A 296 18.42 21.45 -13.29
N THR A 297 19.09 22.39 -13.94
CA THR A 297 19.14 22.46 -15.39
C THR A 297 20.26 21.54 -15.90
N ARG A 298 19.94 20.61 -16.79
CA ARG A 298 20.92 19.70 -17.38
C ARG A 298 20.74 19.67 -18.91
N GLN A 299 21.85 19.69 -19.63
CA GLN A 299 21.83 19.43 -21.07
C GLN A 299 21.82 17.93 -21.33
N ASP A 300 20.95 17.48 -22.22
CA ASP A 300 20.94 16.10 -22.69
C ASP A 300 22.02 15.88 -23.80
N ARG A 301 22.14 14.63 -24.27
CA ARG A 301 23.12 14.26 -25.31
C ARG A 301 22.92 14.98 -26.65
N ARG A 302 21.79 15.64 -26.86
CA ARG A 302 21.45 16.42 -28.06
C ARG A 302 21.66 17.92 -27.84
N GLY A 303 22.16 18.32 -26.65
CA GLY A 303 22.34 19.72 -26.29
C GLY A 303 21.06 20.44 -25.86
N GLU A 304 19.93 19.74 -25.74
CA GLU A 304 18.69 20.32 -25.26
C GLU A 304 18.74 20.51 -23.75
N THR A 305 18.36 21.69 -23.31
CA THR A 305 18.30 22.03 -21.88
C THR A 305 17.00 21.51 -21.27
N LYS A 306 17.10 20.62 -20.30
CA LYS A 306 15.93 20.05 -19.57
C LYS A 306 16.07 20.31 -18.08
N GLN A 307 14.95 20.62 -17.46
CA GLN A 307 14.86 20.63 -16.00
C GLN A 307 14.76 19.19 -15.51
N VAL A 308 15.65 18.80 -14.61
CA VAL A 308 15.69 17.50 -13.98
C VAL A 308 15.55 17.66 -12.45
N ALA A 309 15.06 16.66 -11.77
CA ALA A 309 15.01 16.67 -10.32
C ALA A 309 16.41 16.93 -9.73
N GLY A 310 16.49 17.76 -8.72
CA GLY A 310 17.74 18.07 -8.05
C GLY A 310 18.42 16.82 -7.46
N ARG A 311 19.70 16.95 -7.13
CA ARG A 311 20.47 15.85 -6.54
C ARG A 311 19.86 15.45 -5.19
N ARG A 312 19.84 14.13 -4.91
CA ARG A 312 19.46 13.61 -3.59
C ARG A 312 20.31 14.22 -2.49
N GLU A 313 19.65 14.60 -1.41
CA GLU A 313 20.29 15.12 -0.21
C GLU A 313 19.94 14.24 0.99
N ILE A 314 20.85 13.32 1.34
CA ILE A 314 20.74 12.49 2.52
C ILE A 314 21.28 13.29 3.71
N LYS A 315 20.44 13.56 4.69
CA LYS A 315 20.83 14.30 5.90
C LYS A 315 21.65 13.44 6.84
N TRP A 316 21.23 12.19 7.01
CA TRP A 316 21.96 11.21 7.78
C TRP A 316 21.58 9.79 7.32
N ALA A 317 22.47 8.85 7.58
CA ALA A 317 22.22 7.42 7.39
C ALA A 317 23.03 6.63 8.42
N THR A 318 22.41 5.62 9.01
CA THR A 318 23.03 4.76 10.02
C THR A 318 22.71 3.29 9.79
N ASN A 319 23.60 2.41 10.22
CA ASN A 319 23.33 0.98 10.27
C ASN A 319 22.48 0.67 11.51
N LEU A 320 21.59 -0.32 11.38
CA LEU A 320 20.91 -0.91 12.52
C LEU A 320 21.53 -2.28 12.82
N PRO A 321 21.61 -2.67 14.11
CA PRO A 321 22.08 -4.01 14.49
C PRO A 321 21.03 -5.10 14.24
N PHE A 322 19.88 -4.75 13.66
CA PHE A 322 18.76 -5.63 13.36
C PHE A 322 18.08 -5.23 12.04
N VAL A 323 17.20 -6.09 11.55
CA VAL A 323 16.35 -5.82 10.37
C VAL A 323 15.07 -5.15 10.81
N ALA A 324 14.85 -3.90 10.42
CA ALA A 324 13.62 -3.19 10.70
C ALA A 324 12.41 -3.83 9.97
N LYS A 325 11.34 -4.06 10.69
CA LYS A 325 10.07 -4.59 10.18
C LYS A 325 8.99 -3.52 10.06
N SER A 326 9.11 -2.46 10.84
CA SER A 326 8.21 -1.31 10.82
C SER A 326 8.98 -0.04 11.17
N ILE A 327 8.44 1.10 10.76
CA ILE A 327 8.89 2.43 11.19
C ILE A 327 7.64 3.26 11.48
N VAL A 328 7.66 3.98 12.58
CA VAL A 328 6.65 4.99 12.90
C VAL A 328 7.35 6.31 13.19
N LEU A 329 6.95 7.35 12.46
CA LEU A 329 7.38 8.71 12.73
C LEU A 329 6.43 9.31 13.77
N ALA A 330 6.93 9.54 14.96
CA ALA A 330 6.26 10.28 16.03
C ALA A 330 6.59 11.78 15.94
N ARG A 331 5.89 12.60 16.70
CA ARG A 331 6.10 14.06 16.71
C ARG A 331 7.57 14.46 16.99
N ASP A 332 8.25 13.72 17.84
CA ASP A 332 9.57 14.03 18.39
C ASP A 332 10.62 12.96 18.14
N GLY A 333 10.27 11.90 17.40
CA GLY A 333 11.20 10.80 17.18
C GLY A 333 10.76 9.78 16.13
N LEU A 334 11.66 8.87 15.84
CA LEU A 334 11.45 7.75 14.92
C LEU A 334 11.55 6.45 15.72
N LEU A 335 10.47 5.68 15.71
CA LEU A 335 10.42 4.33 16.28
C LEU A 335 10.67 3.30 15.17
N VAL A 336 11.55 2.36 15.43
CA VAL A 336 11.97 1.34 14.46
C VAL A 336 11.86 -0.05 15.07
#